data_a41672f6a147e64907f2f9c1b3a2b9a3
#
_entry.id   a41672f6a147e64907f2f9c1b3a2b9a3
#
_cell.length_a   1.000
_cell.length_b   1.000
_cell.length_c   1.000
_cell.angle_alpha   90.00
_cell.angle_beta   90.00
_cell.angle_gamma   90.00
#
_symmetry.space_group_name_H-M   'P 1'
#
loop_
_entity.id
_entity.type
_entity.pdbx_description
1 polymer ?
#
loop_
_entity_poly.entity_id
_entity_poly.type
_entity_poly.pdbx_seq_one_letter_code
_entity_poly.pdbx_strand_id
1 'polypeptide(L)'
;MPARLSDRPVRDAVILTPNTLPRPPGERERLAAAWRTPSGWRFLTTVNNSNIGKLYLATALLFFVFGGLLALAMRAQLAVPENTLVDAGTYNQLFTMHGTVMMFLFAVPVVEAVAIYLLPNMLGARDLPFPRLSAYAYWIYAFGDAERRATEGVDPVRVRRQARKR
;
A
#
# COMPACT_ATOMS: atom_id res chain seq x y z
N MET A 1 -13.87 51.81 42.48
CA MET A 1 -12.69 50.91 42.48
C MET A 1 -13.08 49.71 41.61
N PRO A 2 -12.48 49.47 40.44
CA PRO A 2 -12.87 48.32 39.63
C PRO A 2 -12.31 47.04 40.25
N ALA A 3 -13.15 46.03 40.40
CA ALA A 3 -12.79 44.73 40.92
C ALA A 3 -11.63 44.13 40.11
N ARG A 4 -10.60 43.66 40.82
CA ARG A 4 -9.43 43.05 40.22
C ARG A 4 -9.84 41.79 39.47
N LEU A 5 -9.27 41.60 38.28
CA LEU A 5 -9.47 40.42 37.44
C LEU A 5 -9.08 39.08 38.13
N SER A 6 -8.41 39.17 39.31
CA SER A 6 -7.98 38.00 40.10
C SER A 6 -9.07 37.33 40.90
N ASP A 7 -10.23 37.99 41.07
CA ASP A 7 -11.31 37.48 41.92
C ASP A 7 -12.40 36.70 41.17
N ARG A 8 -12.19 36.45 39.87
CA ARG A 8 -13.09 35.54 39.16
C ARG A 8 -12.74 34.12 39.56
N PRO A 9 -13.69 33.38 40.17
CA PRO A 9 -13.42 32.01 40.50
C PRO A 9 -13.06 31.24 39.24
N VAL A 10 -11.90 30.55 39.28
CA VAL A 10 -11.37 29.68 38.20
C VAL A 10 -12.37 28.59 37.78
N ARG A 11 -13.49 28.47 38.53
CA ARG A 11 -14.60 27.55 38.24
C ARG A 11 -15.38 27.88 36.96
N ASP A 12 -15.27 29.09 36.43
CA ASP A 12 -15.97 29.51 35.23
C ASP A 12 -15.09 29.44 33.95
N ALA A 13 -13.86 29.02 34.07
CA ALA A 13 -13.16 28.46 32.96
C ALA A 13 -13.84 27.12 32.59
N VAL A 14 -15.00 27.23 31.97
CA VAL A 14 -15.61 26.10 31.27
C VAL A 14 -14.49 25.56 30.38
N ILE A 15 -13.91 24.46 30.81
CA ILE A 15 -13.07 23.66 29.94
C ILE A 15 -14.01 23.24 28.82
N LEU A 16 -14.03 24.04 27.75
CA LEU A 16 -14.82 23.75 26.56
C LEU A 16 -14.21 22.49 25.97
N THR A 17 -14.61 21.35 26.53
CA THR A 17 -14.29 20.07 25.89
C THR A 17 -14.88 20.14 24.50
N PRO A 18 -14.20 19.60 23.48
CA PRO A 18 -14.70 19.64 22.11
C PRO A 18 -16.14 19.18 21.94
N ASN A 19 -16.67 18.50 22.97
CA ASN A 19 -18.02 17.97 22.98
C ASN A 19 -19.09 18.93 23.57
N THR A 20 -18.67 20.05 24.21
CA THR A 20 -19.57 21.04 24.83
C THR A 20 -19.88 22.24 23.92
N LEU A 21 -19.14 22.41 22.84
CA LEU A 21 -19.43 23.44 21.84
C LEU A 21 -20.68 23.07 21.06
N PRO A 22 -21.64 24.02 20.89
CA PRO A 22 -22.78 23.80 20.03
C PRO A 22 -22.29 23.55 18.60
N ARG A 23 -22.61 22.39 18.09
CA ARG A 23 -22.20 22.02 16.74
C ARG A 23 -23.11 22.70 15.72
N PRO A 24 -22.55 23.26 14.63
CA PRO A 24 -23.38 23.86 13.60
C PRO A 24 -24.33 22.80 13.00
N PRO A 25 -25.56 23.17 12.64
CA PRO A 25 -26.51 22.26 12.05
C PRO A 25 -25.93 21.67 10.74
N GLY A 26 -26.06 20.35 10.58
CA GLY A 26 -25.54 19.64 9.41
C GLY A 26 -24.03 19.30 9.45
N GLU A 27 -23.31 19.60 10.53
CA GLU A 27 -21.88 19.26 10.65
C GLU A 27 -21.64 17.74 10.51
N ARG A 28 -22.47 16.93 11.18
CA ARG A 28 -22.37 15.45 11.10
C ARG A 28 -22.55 14.94 9.68
N GLU A 29 -23.47 15.51 8.93
CA GLU A 29 -23.73 15.15 7.54
C GLU A 29 -22.58 15.54 6.64
N ARG A 30 -22.02 16.74 6.83
CA ARG A 30 -20.82 17.21 6.12
C ARG A 30 -19.60 16.33 6.42
N LEU A 31 -19.38 15.97 7.67
CA LEU A 31 -18.31 15.07 8.07
C LEU A 31 -18.53 13.67 7.49
N ALA A 32 -19.73 13.12 7.57
CA ALA A 32 -20.05 11.83 6.97
C ALA A 32 -19.88 11.83 5.45
N ALA A 33 -20.25 12.92 4.78
CA ALA A 33 -20.04 13.08 3.35
C ALA A 33 -18.56 13.18 2.99
N ALA A 34 -17.77 13.93 3.76
CA ALA A 34 -16.33 14.07 3.58
C ALA A 34 -15.56 12.76 3.85
N TRP A 35 -16.12 11.89 4.72
CA TRP A 35 -15.50 10.61 5.07
C TRP A 35 -16.05 9.42 4.27
N ARG A 36 -17.01 9.67 3.40
CA ARG A 36 -17.55 8.62 2.55
C ARG A 36 -16.45 8.07 1.65
N THR A 37 -16.28 6.75 1.69
CA THR A 37 -15.34 6.06 0.80
C THR A 37 -15.77 6.29 -0.66
N PRO A 38 -14.90 6.85 -1.50
CA PRO A 38 -15.24 7.03 -2.91
C PRO A 38 -15.47 5.67 -3.57
N SER A 39 -16.48 5.58 -4.45
CA SER A 39 -16.81 4.36 -5.19
C SER A 39 -16.17 4.38 -6.59
N GLY A 40 -15.95 3.17 -7.15
CA GLY A 40 -15.41 3.01 -8.50
C GLY A 40 -13.95 3.47 -8.65
N TRP A 41 -13.61 4.01 -9.78
CA TRP A 41 -12.25 4.45 -10.13
C TRP A 41 -11.66 5.50 -9.18
N ARG A 42 -12.52 6.30 -8.54
CA ARG A 42 -12.09 7.28 -7.53
C ARG A 42 -11.52 6.64 -6.27
N PHE A 43 -11.81 5.37 -6.01
CA PHE A 43 -11.19 4.62 -4.91
C PHE A 43 -9.68 4.43 -5.13
N LEU A 44 -9.25 4.24 -6.39
CA LEU A 44 -7.84 4.08 -6.74
C LEU A 44 -7.02 5.37 -6.56
N THR A 45 -7.66 6.54 -6.67
CA THR A 45 -7.01 7.85 -6.49
C THR A 45 -7.21 8.43 -5.09
N THR A 46 -7.61 7.60 -4.13
CA THR A 46 -7.83 8.03 -2.76
C THR A 46 -6.53 8.43 -2.07
N VAL A 47 -6.60 9.43 -1.21
CA VAL A 47 -5.49 9.90 -0.36
C VAL A 47 -5.69 9.46 1.10
N ASN A 48 -6.81 8.80 1.42
CA ASN A 48 -7.11 8.29 2.75
C ASN A 48 -6.25 7.06 3.06
N ASN A 49 -5.47 7.12 4.13
CA ASN A 49 -4.54 6.06 4.52
C ASN A 49 -5.22 4.71 4.77
N SER A 50 -6.42 4.69 5.32
CA SER A 50 -7.18 3.44 5.50
C SER A 50 -7.51 2.77 4.17
N ASN A 51 -7.79 3.54 3.13
CA ASN A 51 -8.06 3.00 1.79
C ASN A 51 -6.76 2.60 1.07
N ILE A 52 -5.69 3.37 1.27
CA ILE A 52 -4.34 3.04 0.74
C ILE A 52 -3.86 1.73 1.35
N GLY A 53 -3.99 1.53 2.66
CA GLY A 53 -3.66 0.25 3.31
C GLY A 53 -4.44 -0.94 2.75
N LYS A 54 -5.73 -0.75 2.43
CA LYS A 54 -6.53 -1.80 1.76
C LYS A 54 -6.06 -2.08 0.33
N LEU A 55 -5.64 -1.05 -0.41
CA LEU A 55 -5.07 -1.21 -1.75
C LEU A 55 -3.76 -1.99 -1.70
N TYR A 56 -2.86 -1.66 -0.80
CA TYR A 56 -1.62 -2.42 -0.58
C TYR A 56 -1.92 -3.89 -0.27
N LEU A 57 -2.85 -4.15 0.66
CA LEU A 57 -3.21 -5.51 1.05
C LEU A 57 -3.82 -6.28 -0.12
N ALA A 58 -4.74 -5.68 -0.88
CA ALA A 58 -5.37 -6.33 -2.03
C ALA A 58 -4.35 -6.66 -3.12
N THR A 59 -3.44 -5.73 -3.42
CA THR A 59 -2.37 -5.93 -4.42
C THR A 59 -1.36 -6.97 -3.94
N ALA A 60 -0.98 -6.95 -2.66
CA ALA A 60 -0.10 -7.95 -2.07
C ALA A 60 -0.71 -9.36 -2.13
N LEU A 61 -2.01 -9.51 -1.85
CA LEU A 61 -2.70 -10.79 -1.99
C LEU A 61 -2.76 -11.27 -3.44
N LEU A 62 -2.89 -10.38 -4.42
CA LEU A 62 -2.79 -10.73 -5.82
C LEU A 62 -1.39 -11.30 -6.15
N PHE A 63 -0.33 -10.65 -5.68
CA PHE A 63 1.04 -11.15 -5.85
C PHE A 63 1.31 -12.44 -5.08
N PHE A 64 0.66 -12.64 -3.92
CA PHE A 64 0.70 -13.91 -3.21
C PHE A 64 0.16 -15.06 -4.05
N VAL A 65 -1.00 -14.88 -4.68
CA VAL A 65 -1.58 -15.89 -5.59
C VAL A 65 -0.64 -16.15 -6.77
N PHE A 66 -0.11 -15.10 -7.38
CA PHE A 66 0.86 -15.23 -8.47
C PHE A 66 2.13 -15.98 -8.02
N GLY A 67 2.73 -15.62 -6.89
CA GLY A 67 3.85 -16.32 -6.30
C GLY A 67 3.53 -17.78 -5.96
N GLY A 68 2.31 -18.05 -5.48
CA GLY A 68 1.81 -19.39 -5.24
C GLY A 68 1.74 -20.24 -6.52
N LEU A 69 1.33 -19.66 -7.64
CA LEU A 69 1.34 -20.35 -8.95
C LEU A 69 2.77 -20.68 -9.40
N LEU A 70 3.74 -19.79 -9.18
CA LEU A 70 5.15 -20.08 -9.46
C LEU A 70 5.66 -21.23 -8.59
N ALA A 71 5.31 -21.25 -7.30
CA ALA A 71 5.65 -22.34 -6.39
C ALA A 71 5.03 -23.66 -6.83
N LEU A 72 3.77 -23.63 -7.28
CA LEU A 72 3.08 -24.80 -7.79
C LEU A 72 3.77 -25.37 -9.04
N ALA A 73 4.20 -24.51 -9.97
CA ALA A 73 4.95 -24.92 -11.15
C ALA A 73 6.29 -25.60 -10.78
N MET A 74 7.04 -25.03 -9.82
CA MET A 74 8.26 -25.64 -9.30
C MET A 74 7.98 -26.98 -8.63
N ARG A 75 6.89 -27.07 -7.86
CA ARG A 75 6.49 -28.31 -7.20
C ARG A 75 6.09 -29.39 -8.20
N ALA A 76 5.40 -29.02 -9.28
CA ALA A 76 5.02 -29.95 -10.34
C ALA A 76 6.27 -30.51 -11.06
N GLN A 77 7.31 -29.70 -11.29
CA GLN A 77 8.57 -30.16 -11.83
C GLN A 77 9.23 -31.23 -10.96
N LEU A 78 9.16 -31.07 -9.64
CA LEU A 78 9.78 -31.98 -8.66
C LEU A 78 8.87 -33.15 -8.26
N ALA A 79 7.69 -33.30 -8.84
CA ALA A 79 6.73 -34.33 -8.45
C ALA A 79 7.16 -35.74 -8.88
N VAL A 80 7.89 -35.84 -9.98
CA VAL A 80 8.33 -37.12 -10.58
C VAL A 80 9.84 -37.02 -10.87
N PRO A 81 10.63 -38.08 -10.56
CA PRO A 81 12.05 -38.12 -10.95
C PRO A 81 12.21 -37.98 -12.47
N GLU A 82 13.25 -37.27 -12.89
CA GLU A 82 13.58 -37.01 -14.31
C GLU A 82 12.47 -36.33 -15.11
N ASN A 83 11.61 -35.57 -14.45
CA ASN A 83 10.57 -34.79 -15.11
C ASN A 83 11.17 -33.70 -16.01
N THR A 84 10.68 -33.62 -17.24
CA THR A 84 11.15 -32.67 -18.26
C THR A 84 10.16 -31.53 -18.54
N LEU A 85 9.23 -31.26 -17.61
CA LEU A 85 8.24 -30.19 -17.73
C LEU A 85 8.90 -28.82 -17.94
N VAL A 86 10.00 -28.56 -17.21
CA VAL A 86 10.71 -27.29 -17.23
C VAL A 86 12.21 -27.59 -17.28
N ASP A 87 12.95 -26.93 -18.17
CA ASP A 87 14.40 -27.04 -18.22
C ASP A 87 15.07 -26.35 -17.01
N ALA A 88 16.32 -26.69 -16.72
CA ALA A 88 17.05 -26.19 -15.57
C ALA A 88 17.19 -24.65 -15.55
N GLY A 89 17.33 -24.03 -16.73
CA GLY A 89 17.41 -22.56 -16.84
C GLY A 89 16.10 -21.89 -16.46
N THR A 90 14.97 -22.39 -16.95
CA THR A 90 13.64 -21.90 -16.63
C THR A 90 13.29 -22.17 -15.16
N TYR A 91 13.68 -23.33 -14.62
CA TYR A 91 13.48 -23.62 -13.20
C TYR A 91 14.18 -22.60 -12.29
N ASN A 92 15.43 -22.24 -12.60
CA ASN A 92 16.16 -21.21 -11.85
C ASN A 92 15.50 -19.84 -11.95
N GLN A 93 14.94 -19.48 -13.11
CA GLN A 93 14.17 -18.25 -13.28
C GLN A 93 12.89 -18.27 -12.41
N LEU A 94 12.14 -19.37 -12.43
CA LEU A 94 10.93 -19.54 -11.60
C LEU A 94 11.27 -19.42 -10.10
N PHE A 95 12.36 -20.04 -9.67
CA PHE A 95 12.82 -19.97 -8.29
C PHE A 95 13.16 -18.53 -7.88
N THR A 96 13.94 -17.83 -8.69
CA THR A 96 14.32 -16.43 -8.43
C THR A 96 13.09 -15.51 -8.43
N MET A 97 12.20 -15.66 -9.42
CA MET A 97 10.98 -14.88 -9.53
C MET A 97 10.05 -15.14 -8.34
N HIS A 98 9.86 -16.41 -7.95
CA HIS A 98 9.06 -16.74 -6.76
C HIS A 98 9.62 -16.06 -5.52
N GLY A 99 10.93 -16.17 -5.24
CA GLY A 99 11.57 -15.55 -4.08
C GLY A 99 11.42 -14.04 -4.07
N THR A 100 11.64 -13.38 -5.20
CA THR A 100 11.51 -11.93 -5.34
C THR A 100 10.05 -11.47 -5.13
N VAL A 101 9.10 -12.14 -5.77
CA VAL A 101 7.68 -11.82 -5.64
C VAL A 101 7.20 -12.00 -4.19
N MET A 102 7.55 -13.11 -3.55
CA MET A 102 7.11 -13.39 -2.19
C MET A 102 7.73 -12.45 -1.16
N MET A 103 8.97 -12.03 -1.34
CA MET A 103 9.63 -11.13 -0.39
C MET A 103 9.23 -9.67 -0.62
N PHE A 104 9.37 -9.16 -1.84
CA PHE A 104 9.25 -7.73 -2.12
C PHE A 104 7.85 -7.29 -2.56
N LEU A 105 7.07 -8.17 -3.18
CA LEU A 105 5.74 -7.82 -3.67
C LEU A 105 4.61 -8.33 -2.78
N PHE A 106 4.89 -9.28 -1.89
CA PHE A 106 3.92 -9.76 -0.92
C PHE A 106 4.30 -9.40 0.52
N ALA A 107 5.40 -9.94 1.08
CA ALA A 107 5.67 -9.83 2.50
C ALA A 107 5.88 -8.37 2.97
N VAL A 108 6.73 -7.60 2.29
CA VAL A 108 6.99 -6.20 2.63
C VAL A 108 5.74 -5.34 2.49
N PRO A 109 4.96 -5.38 1.38
CA PRO A 109 3.74 -4.61 1.26
C PRO A 109 2.63 -5.00 2.24
N VAL A 110 2.56 -6.25 2.70
CA VAL A 110 1.63 -6.64 3.77
C VAL A 110 1.98 -5.94 5.07
N VAL A 111 3.25 -5.92 5.46
CA VAL A 111 3.71 -5.20 6.66
C VAL A 111 3.44 -3.70 6.53
N GLU A 112 3.70 -3.13 5.36
CA GLU A 112 3.43 -1.73 5.07
C GLU A 112 1.94 -1.40 5.11
N ALA A 113 1.09 -2.26 4.54
CA ALA A 113 -0.37 -2.14 4.60
C ALA A 113 -0.88 -2.10 6.05
N VAL A 114 -0.40 -3.02 6.87
CA VAL A 114 -0.74 -3.10 8.30
C VAL A 114 -0.28 -1.84 9.03
N ALA A 115 0.94 -1.39 8.79
CA ALA A 115 1.48 -0.17 9.41
C ALA A 115 0.67 1.08 9.01
N ILE A 116 0.41 1.29 7.73
CA ILE A 116 -0.37 2.43 7.22
C ILE A 116 -1.80 2.42 7.77
N TYR A 117 -2.40 1.24 7.95
CA TYR A 117 -3.76 1.11 8.46
C TYR A 117 -3.84 1.27 9.98
N LEU A 118 -2.94 0.63 10.75
CA LEU A 118 -3.01 0.58 12.20
C LEU A 118 -2.38 1.80 12.88
N LEU A 119 -1.27 2.33 12.35
CA LEU A 119 -0.51 3.39 13.03
C LEU A 119 -1.35 4.65 13.32
N PRO A 120 -2.14 5.21 12.39
CA PRO A 120 -3.01 6.33 12.68
C PRO A 120 -4.03 6.00 13.78
N ASN A 121 -4.60 4.79 13.74
CA ASN A 121 -5.59 4.35 14.72
C ASN A 121 -4.98 4.21 16.12
N MET A 122 -3.76 3.70 16.23
CA MET A 122 -3.04 3.56 17.51
C MET A 122 -2.64 4.92 18.11
N LEU A 123 -2.33 5.90 17.26
CA LEU A 123 -1.98 7.26 17.67
C LEU A 123 -3.21 8.15 17.91
N GLY A 124 -4.43 7.65 17.69
CA GLY A 124 -5.64 8.45 17.73
C GLY A 124 -5.69 9.54 16.65
N ALA A 125 -4.84 9.46 15.64
CA ALA A 125 -4.81 10.35 14.51
C ALA A 125 -5.72 9.83 13.39
N ARG A 126 -6.26 10.75 12.59
CA ARG A 126 -7.09 10.39 11.43
C ARG A 126 -6.29 9.79 10.28
N ASP A 127 -5.15 10.42 9.98
CA ASP A 127 -4.27 10.10 8.86
C ASP A 127 -2.81 10.27 9.27
N LEU A 128 -1.90 9.68 8.51
CA LEU A 128 -0.47 9.92 8.62
C LEU A 128 -0.13 11.36 8.22
N PRO A 129 1.02 11.92 8.68
CA PRO A 129 1.39 13.32 8.42
C PRO A 129 1.46 13.69 6.93
N PHE A 130 1.77 12.73 6.05
CA PHE A 130 1.94 12.94 4.61
C PHE A 130 1.09 11.96 3.78
N PRO A 131 -0.26 12.10 3.76
CA PRO A 131 -1.13 11.11 3.10
C PRO A 131 -0.92 11.03 1.57
N ARG A 132 -0.51 12.14 0.93
CA ARG A 132 -0.16 12.15 -0.50
C ARG A 132 1.10 11.35 -0.80
N LEU A 133 2.08 11.35 0.11
CA LEU A 133 3.30 10.56 -0.04
C LEU A 133 3.01 9.06 0.06
N SER A 134 2.11 8.66 0.97
CA SER A 134 1.66 7.26 1.07
C SER A 134 0.95 6.79 -0.20
N ALA A 135 0.10 7.63 -0.81
CA ALA A 135 -0.54 7.33 -2.08
C ALA A 135 0.49 7.20 -3.22
N TYR A 136 1.49 8.10 -3.26
CA TYR A 136 2.57 8.04 -4.24
C TYR A 136 3.42 6.78 -4.10
N ALA A 137 3.78 6.41 -2.87
CA ALA A 137 4.53 5.19 -2.58
C ALA A 137 3.78 3.93 -3.06
N TYR A 138 2.44 3.87 -2.84
CA TYR A 138 1.63 2.79 -3.37
C TYR A 138 1.71 2.68 -4.90
N TRP A 139 1.64 3.79 -5.62
CA TRP A 139 1.69 3.76 -7.08
C TRP A 139 3.08 3.37 -7.61
N ILE A 140 4.16 3.82 -6.95
CA ILE A 140 5.52 3.35 -7.28
C ILE A 140 5.63 1.84 -7.08
N TYR A 141 5.11 1.31 -5.97
CA TYR A 141 5.08 -0.13 -5.73
C TYR A 141 4.28 -0.87 -6.80
N ALA A 142 3.08 -0.40 -7.11
CA ALA A 142 2.18 -1.06 -8.06
C ALA A 142 2.73 -1.06 -9.51
N PHE A 143 3.40 0.00 -9.94
CA PHE A 143 3.92 0.14 -11.30
C PHE A 143 5.42 -0.13 -11.43
N GLY A 144 6.20 -0.02 -10.37
CA GLY A 144 7.65 -0.22 -10.39
C GLY A 144 8.07 -1.62 -10.86
N ASP A 145 7.21 -2.62 -10.66
CA ASP A 145 7.43 -3.98 -11.19
C ASP A 145 7.11 -4.10 -12.70
N ALA A 146 6.19 -3.28 -13.20
CA ALA A 146 5.85 -3.27 -14.62
C ALA A 146 7.01 -2.75 -15.48
N GLU A 147 7.77 -1.79 -14.97
CA GLU A 147 8.92 -1.20 -15.68
C GLU A 147 10.11 -2.18 -15.74
N ARG A 148 10.33 -3.00 -14.73
CA ARG A 148 11.35 -4.07 -14.76
C ARG A 148 11.10 -5.06 -15.86
N ARG A 149 9.87 -5.48 -16.10
CA ARG A 149 9.50 -6.42 -17.16
C ARG A 149 9.74 -5.83 -18.56
N ALA A 150 9.53 -4.54 -18.73
CA ALA A 150 9.80 -3.84 -19.98
C ALA A 150 11.30 -3.77 -20.28
N THR A 151 12.15 -3.67 -19.26
CA THR A 151 13.62 -3.60 -19.43
C THR A 151 14.28 -4.98 -19.50
N GLU A 152 13.75 -6.00 -18.84
CA GLU A 152 14.25 -7.38 -18.90
C GLU A 152 14.02 -8.04 -20.27
N GLY A 153 13.04 -7.58 -21.05
CA GLY A 153 12.82 -8.01 -22.43
C GLY A 153 13.90 -7.54 -23.43
N VAL A 154 14.74 -6.60 -23.04
CA VAL A 154 15.87 -6.11 -23.85
C VAL A 154 17.15 -6.81 -23.40
N ASP A 155 17.40 -8.00 -23.95
CA ASP A 155 18.67 -8.71 -23.75
C ASP A 155 19.84 -7.86 -24.30
N PRO A 156 20.69 -7.30 -23.41
CA PRO A 156 21.81 -6.44 -23.84
C PRO A 156 22.81 -7.18 -24.75
N VAL A 157 22.84 -8.49 -24.68
CA VAL A 157 23.69 -9.33 -25.57
C VAL A 157 23.11 -9.36 -26.96
N ARG A 158 21.78 -9.42 -27.12
CA ARG A 158 21.13 -9.34 -28.45
C ARG A 158 21.35 -7.97 -29.10
N VAL A 159 21.23 -6.89 -28.36
CA VAL A 159 21.46 -5.54 -28.87
C VAL A 159 22.90 -5.35 -29.34
N ARG A 160 23.87 -5.81 -28.54
CA ARG A 160 25.31 -5.78 -28.96
C ARG A 160 25.61 -6.64 -30.17
N ARG A 161 24.97 -7.81 -30.33
CA ARG A 161 25.14 -8.64 -31.53
C ARG A 161 24.58 -8.00 -32.79
N GLN A 162 23.45 -7.27 -32.67
CA GLN A 162 22.87 -6.55 -33.80
C GLN A 162 23.71 -5.33 -34.22
N ALA A 163 24.24 -4.58 -33.23
CA ALA A 163 25.13 -3.43 -33.49
C ALA A 163 26.47 -3.84 -34.17
N ARG A 164 26.95 -5.06 -33.92
CA ARG A 164 28.20 -5.57 -34.52
C ARG A 164 28.03 -6.10 -35.95
N LYS A 165 26.81 -6.27 -36.44
CA LYS A 165 26.49 -6.75 -37.79
C LYS A 165 26.17 -5.63 -38.79
N ARG A 166 26.18 -4.36 -38.33
CA ARG A 166 26.12 -3.16 -39.16
C ARG A 166 27.47 -2.49 -39.25
#